data_d04525cfc0d37b8788b890936703a659
#
_entry.id   d04525cfc0d37b8788b890936703a659
#
_cell.length_a   1.000
_cell.length_b   1.000
_cell.length_c   1.000
_cell.angle_alpha   90.00
_cell.angle_beta   90.00
_cell.angle_gamma   90.00
#
_symmetry.space_group_name_H-M   'P 1'
#
loop_
_entity.id
_entity.type
_entity.pdbx_description
1 polymer ?
#
loop_
_entity_poly.entity_id
_entity_poly.type
_entity_poly.pdbx_seq_one_letter_code
_entity_poly.pdbx_strand_id
1 'polypeptide(L)'
;MTKVLIWLASGDREKLMPGVIWGVNAKRNKWVDEVRVIVFGESEKTLLHDTELFGMVQEIQGALFCRFVAEKNGTAEQLEKRGAKVDYVGQPIAKAIAEGFTVLTF
;
A
#
# COMPACT_ATOMS: atom_id res chain seq x y z
N MET A 1 6.84 -6.06 -19.94
CA MET A 1 6.92 -6.37 -18.49
C MET A 1 5.63 -5.97 -17.80
N THR A 2 5.15 -6.85 -16.93
CA THR A 2 3.92 -6.61 -16.17
C THR A 2 4.26 -5.97 -14.83
N LYS A 3 3.73 -4.77 -14.60
CA LYS A 3 3.98 -4.00 -13.38
C LYS A 3 2.65 -3.49 -12.85
N VAL A 4 2.40 -3.70 -11.58
CA VAL A 4 1.14 -3.34 -10.94
C VAL A 4 1.38 -2.47 -9.72
N LEU A 5 0.64 -1.38 -9.63
CA LEU A 5 0.57 -0.54 -8.44
C LEU A 5 -0.77 -0.79 -7.77
N ILE A 6 -0.73 -1.30 -6.56
CA ILE A 6 -1.93 -1.50 -5.74
C ILE A 6 -2.10 -0.27 -4.86
N TRP A 7 -3.20 0.42 -5.06
CA TRP A 7 -3.55 1.60 -4.28
C TRP A 7 -4.65 1.22 -3.29
N LEU A 8 -4.29 1.15 -2.03
CA LEU A 8 -5.23 0.83 -0.96
C LEU A 8 -5.79 2.14 -0.41
N ALA A 9 -7.05 2.42 -0.71
CA ALA A 9 -7.69 3.69 -0.37
C ALA A 9 -8.80 3.55 0.67
N SER A 10 -9.60 2.49 0.58
CA SER A 10 -10.80 2.31 1.41
C SER A 10 -10.46 2.08 2.88
N GLY A 11 -11.35 2.55 3.76
CA GLY A 11 -11.27 2.21 5.18
C GLY A 11 -11.94 0.88 5.52
N ASP A 12 -12.61 0.26 4.55
CA ASP A 12 -13.32 -1.00 4.77
C ASP A 12 -12.37 -2.18 4.59
N ARG A 13 -12.16 -2.92 5.68
CA ARG A 13 -11.28 -4.09 5.70
C ARG A 13 -11.62 -5.09 4.61
N GLU A 14 -12.91 -5.33 4.39
CA GLU A 14 -13.36 -6.32 3.41
C GLU A 14 -13.07 -5.90 1.96
N LYS A 15 -12.96 -4.59 1.72
CA LYS A 15 -12.58 -4.08 0.41
C LYS A 15 -11.07 -4.10 0.20
N LEU A 16 -10.31 -3.97 1.27
CA LEU A 16 -8.85 -3.99 1.20
C LEU A 16 -8.30 -5.40 1.05
N MET A 17 -8.94 -6.37 1.70
CA MET A 17 -8.45 -7.75 1.77
C MET A 17 -8.15 -8.37 0.40
N PRO A 18 -9.04 -8.30 -0.60
CA PRO A 18 -8.74 -8.88 -1.91
C PRO A 18 -7.50 -8.28 -2.56
N GLY A 19 -7.33 -6.98 -2.43
CA GLY A 19 -6.17 -6.29 -3.01
C GLY A 19 -4.87 -6.71 -2.34
N VAL A 20 -4.88 -6.79 -1.01
CA VAL A 20 -3.70 -7.20 -0.24
C VAL A 20 -3.34 -8.66 -0.53
N ILE A 21 -4.33 -9.56 -0.50
CA ILE A 21 -4.09 -10.98 -0.77
C ILE A 21 -3.57 -11.17 -2.18
N TRP A 22 -4.20 -10.54 -3.17
CA TRP A 22 -3.76 -10.67 -4.56
C TRP A 22 -2.33 -10.16 -4.72
N GLY A 23 -2.02 -9.01 -4.14
CA GLY A 23 -0.68 -8.41 -4.23
C GLY A 23 0.41 -9.30 -3.65
N VAL A 24 0.16 -9.84 -2.46
CA VAL A 24 1.12 -10.74 -1.81
C VAL A 24 1.34 -12.00 -2.65
N ASN A 25 0.27 -12.60 -3.13
CA ASN A 25 0.36 -13.83 -3.93
C ASN A 25 0.98 -13.56 -5.31
N ALA A 26 0.63 -12.44 -5.94
CA ALA A 26 1.22 -12.07 -7.23
C ALA A 26 2.72 -11.92 -7.13
N LYS A 27 3.20 -11.35 -6.02
CA LYS A 27 4.63 -11.22 -5.77
C LYS A 27 5.28 -12.58 -5.48
N ARG A 28 4.69 -13.35 -4.58
CA ARG A 28 5.24 -14.65 -4.18
C ARG A 28 5.33 -15.62 -5.35
N ASN A 29 4.32 -15.65 -6.18
CA ASN A 29 4.22 -16.59 -7.29
C ASN A 29 4.71 -16.02 -8.61
N LYS A 30 5.18 -14.78 -8.62
CA LYS A 30 5.70 -14.11 -9.80
C LYS A 30 4.66 -14.05 -10.94
N TRP A 31 3.40 -13.81 -10.58
CA TRP A 31 2.34 -13.63 -11.57
C TRP A 31 2.54 -12.39 -12.43
N VAL A 32 3.20 -11.39 -11.84
CA VAL A 32 3.61 -10.15 -12.51
C VAL A 32 5.07 -9.89 -12.17
N ASP A 33 5.73 -9.06 -12.97
CA ASP A 33 7.16 -8.79 -12.78
C ASP A 33 7.44 -7.88 -11.58
N GLU A 34 6.54 -6.95 -11.30
CA GLU A 34 6.72 -6.03 -10.17
C GLU A 34 5.39 -5.67 -9.54
N VAL A 35 5.34 -5.65 -8.20
CA VAL A 35 4.19 -5.19 -7.43
C VAL A 35 4.66 -4.08 -6.50
N ARG A 36 4.00 -2.93 -6.57
CA ARG A 36 4.17 -1.84 -5.60
C ARG A 36 2.86 -1.60 -4.89
N VAL A 37 2.93 -1.15 -3.65
CA VAL A 37 1.75 -0.84 -2.83
C VAL A 37 1.85 0.58 -2.32
N ILE A 38 0.77 1.34 -2.50
CA ILE A 38 0.59 2.67 -1.91
C ILE A 38 -0.62 2.58 -0.99
N VAL A 39 -0.46 3.02 0.25
CA VAL A 39 -1.55 3.12 1.22
C VAL A 39 -1.86 4.61 1.36
N PHE A 40 -2.99 5.02 0.78
CA PHE A 40 -3.32 6.44 0.66
C PHE A 40 -4.83 6.63 0.77
N GLY A 41 -5.29 7.00 1.95
CA GLY A 41 -6.69 7.19 2.26
C GLY A 41 -7.04 6.70 3.66
N GLU A 42 -8.31 6.38 3.90
CA GLU A 42 -8.78 5.84 5.17
C GLU A 42 -8.14 4.49 5.49
N SER A 43 -7.62 3.80 4.48
CA SER A 43 -6.88 2.56 4.62
C SER A 43 -5.74 2.65 5.64
N GLU A 44 -5.14 3.82 5.79
CA GLU A 44 -4.02 3.99 6.72
C GLU A 44 -4.42 3.70 8.16
N LYS A 45 -5.58 4.20 8.58
CA LYS A 45 -6.10 3.92 9.93
C LYS A 45 -6.52 2.47 10.07
N THR A 46 -7.18 1.93 9.06
CA THR A 46 -7.65 0.55 9.09
C THR A 46 -6.47 -0.41 9.22
N LEU A 47 -5.42 -0.21 8.42
CA LEU A 47 -4.24 -1.06 8.47
C LEU A 47 -3.47 -0.91 9.79
N LEU A 48 -3.40 0.31 10.32
CA LEU A 48 -2.72 0.54 11.61
C LEU A 48 -3.32 -0.31 12.72
N HIS A 49 -4.64 -0.52 12.69
CA HIS A 49 -5.37 -1.26 13.71
C HIS A 49 -5.67 -2.71 13.31
N ASP A 50 -5.15 -3.18 12.20
CA ASP A 50 -5.35 -4.55 11.73
C ASP A 50 -4.00 -5.23 11.54
N THR A 51 -3.58 -5.97 12.56
CA THR A 51 -2.27 -6.60 12.58
C THR A 51 -2.06 -7.57 11.43
N GLU A 52 -3.09 -8.30 11.06
CA GLU A 52 -3.01 -9.27 9.96
C GLU A 52 -2.76 -8.56 8.62
N LEU A 53 -3.61 -7.60 8.28
CA LEU A 53 -3.45 -6.86 7.02
C LEU A 53 -2.16 -6.07 6.98
N PHE A 54 -1.80 -5.41 8.09
CA PHE A 54 -0.56 -4.66 8.17
C PHE A 54 0.63 -5.56 7.88
N GLY A 55 0.68 -6.74 8.50
CA GLY A 55 1.76 -7.70 8.29
C GLY A 55 1.85 -8.17 6.85
N MET A 56 0.71 -8.40 6.21
CA MET A 56 0.67 -8.81 4.81
C MET A 56 1.20 -7.71 3.88
N VAL A 57 0.79 -6.48 4.10
CA VAL A 57 1.27 -5.33 3.30
C VAL A 57 2.79 -5.18 3.45
N GLN A 58 3.30 -5.37 4.66
CA GLN A 58 4.74 -5.25 4.92
C GLN A 58 5.58 -6.35 4.22
N GLU A 59 4.96 -7.45 3.78
CA GLU A 59 5.67 -8.45 2.97
C GLU A 59 6.03 -7.90 1.59
N ILE A 60 5.33 -6.89 1.12
CA ILE A 60 5.65 -6.25 -0.15
C ILE A 60 6.63 -5.13 0.13
N GLN A 61 7.89 -5.40 -0.18
CA GLN A 61 8.97 -4.46 0.08
C GLN A 61 8.71 -3.12 -0.59
N GLY A 62 8.89 -2.04 0.17
CA GLY A 62 8.71 -0.69 -0.36
C GLY A 62 7.27 -0.18 -0.31
N ALA A 63 6.35 -0.91 0.35
CA ALA A 63 4.99 -0.40 0.57
C ALA A 63 5.07 0.97 1.26
N LEU A 64 4.35 1.96 0.74
CA LEU A 64 4.48 3.34 1.14
C LEU A 64 3.15 3.89 1.65
N PHE A 65 3.16 4.40 2.88
CA PHE A 65 1.99 5.06 3.50
C PHE A 65 2.13 6.56 3.29
N CYS A 66 1.05 7.23 2.89
CA CYS A 66 1.07 8.67 2.62
C CYS A 66 1.33 9.49 3.88
N ARG A 67 2.39 10.29 3.86
CA ARG A 67 2.76 11.14 4.99
C ARG A 67 1.72 12.24 5.25
N PHE A 68 1.19 12.86 4.20
CA PHE A 68 0.18 13.91 4.37
C PHE A 68 -1.02 13.40 5.17
N VAL A 69 -1.55 12.25 4.79
CA VAL A 69 -2.70 11.64 5.47
C VAL A 69 -2.31 11.19 6.88
N ALA A 70 -1.15 10.57 7.03
CA ALA A 70 -0.67 10.11 8.32
C ALA A 70 -0.50 11.26 9.31
N GLU A 71 0.06 12.38 8.86
CA GLU A 71 0.22 13.56 9.72
C GLU A 71 -1.12 14.18 10.07
N LYS A 72 -2.03 14.27 9.10
CA LYS A 72 -3.38 14.77 9.35
C LYS A 72 -4.12 13.91 10.37
N ASN A 73 -3.93 12.60 10.31
CA ASN A 73 -4.56 11.65 11.25
C ASN A 73 -3.83 11.56 12.60
N GLY A 74 -2.62 12.10 12.69
CA GLY A 74 -1.79 11.95 13.89
C GLY A 74 -1.24 10.53 14.05
N THR A 75 -1.07 9.79 12.95
CA THR A 75 -0.66 8.37 12.98
C THR A 75 0.74 8.11 12.43
N ALA A 76 1.41 9.12 11.91
CA ALA A 76 2.72 8.93 11.26
C ALA A 76 3.73 8.23 12.17
N GLU A 77 3.85 8.70 13.41
CA GLU A 77 4.81 8.11 14.35
C GLU A 77 4.48 6.66 14.70
N GLN A 78 3.18 6.36 14.90
CA GLN A 78 2.75 4.99 15.17
C GLN A 78 3.04 4.05 14.02
N LEU A 79 2.80 4.51 12.79
CA LEU A 79 3.09 3.72 11.59
C LEU A 79 4.59 3.44 11.48
N GLU A 80 5.42 4.46 11.67
CA GLU A 80 6.87 4.30 11.60
C GLU A 80 7.39 3.37 12.67
N LYS A 81 6.87 3.45 13.90
CA LYS A 81 7.25 2.55 14.99
C LYS A 81 6.92 1.09 14.66
N ARG A 82 5.91 0.85 13.85
CA ARG A 82 5.55 -0.50 13.41
C ARG A 82 6.29 -0.93 12.15
N GLY A 83 7.26 -0.15 11.71
CA GLY A 83 8.10 -0.49 10.58
C GLY A 83 7.58 -0.03 9.23
N ALA A 84 6.50 0.73 9.18
CA ALA A 84 5.98 1.25 7.94
C ALA A 84 6.85 2.37 7.39
N LYS A 85 6.99 2.41 6.07
CA LYS A 85 7.62 3.53 5.40
C LYS A 85 6.56 4.59 5.16
N VAL A 86 6.78 5.79 5.67
CA VAL A 86 5.84 6.90 5.58
C VAL A 86 6.51 8.04 4.82
N ASP A 87 5.94 8.43 3.68
CA ASP A 87 6.46 9.52 2.87
C ASP A 87 5.35 10.04 1.95
N TYR A 88 5.61 11.13 1.25
CA TYR A 88 4.66 11.68 0.28
C TYR A 88 4.54 10.75 -0.91
N VAL A 89 3.30 10.48 -1.35
CA VAL A 89 3.04 9.44 -2.37
C VAL A 89 2.75 10.00 -3.76
N GLY A 90 2.57 11.32 -3.89
CA GLY A 90 2.22 11.92 -5.17
C GLY A 90 3.21 11.62 -6.28
N GLN A 91 4.49 11.88 -6.04
CA GLN A 91 5.52 11.60 -7.04
C GLN A 91 5.72 10.11 -7.30
N PRO A 92 5.78 9.24 -6.27
CA PRO A 92 5.84 7.80 -6.51
C PRO A 92 4.70 7.27 -7.38
N ILE A 93 3.48 7.76 -7.17
CA ILE A 93 2.33 7.37 -8.01
C ILE A 93 2.54 7.84 -9.45
N ALA A 94 2.90 9.12 -9.62
CA ALA A 94 3.12 9.68 -10.95
C ALA A 94 4.24 8.95 -11.69
N LYS A 95 5.31 8.60 -10.98
CA LYS A 95 6.42 7.86 -11.56
C LYS A 95 6.00 6.46 -12.00
N ALA A 96 5.21 5.78 -11.18
CA ALA A 96 4.72 4.45 -11.53
C ALA A 96 3.86 4.51 -12.80
N ILE A 97 2.98 5.51 -12.91
CA ILE A 97 2.17 5.70 -14.11
C ILE A 97 3.06 5.92 -15.34
N ALA A 98 4.08 6.78 -15.21
CA ALA A 98 5.00 7.07 -16.31
C ALA A 98 5.80 5.83 -16.72
N GLU A 99 6.07 4.94 -15.78
CA GLU A 99 6.80 3.69 -16.03
C GLU A 99 5.92 2.56 -16.56
N GLY A 100 4.65 2.81 -16.76
CA GLY A 100 3.74 1.83 -17.35
C GLY A 100 3.07 0.89 -16.36
N PHE A 101 3.06 1.22 -15.06
CA PHE A 101 2.34 0.41 -14.07
C PHE A 101 0.83 0.46 -14.32
N THR A 102 0.20 -0.70 -14.23
CA THR A 102 -1.26 -0.78 -14.15
C THR A 102 -1.67 -0.47 -12.71
N VAL A 103 -2.60 0.46 -12.52
CA VAL A 103 -3.06 0.84 -11.19
C VAL A 103 -4.35 0.12 -10.85
N LEU A 104 -4.34 -0.62 -9.74
CA LEU A 104 -5.53 -1.29 -9.20
C LEU A 104 -5.84 -0.64 -7.86
N THR A 105 -7.05 -0.11 -7.71
CA THR A 105 -7.47 0.60 -6.49
C THR A 105 -8.48 -0.22 -5.71
N PHE A 106 -8.26 -0.30 -4.41
CA PHE A 106 -9.14 -1.03 -3.48
C PHE A 106 -9.55 -0.15 -2.32
#